data_cdccc6c6632efc9f1b518b12da241677
#
_entry.id   cdccc6c6632efc9f1b518b12da241677
#
_cell.length_a   1.000
_cell.length_b   1.000
_cell.length_c   1.000
_cell.angle_alpha   90.00
_cell.angle_beta   90.00
_cell.angle_gamma   90.00
#
_symmetry.space_group_name_H-M   'P 1'
#
loop_
_entity.id
_entity.type
_entity.pdbx_description
1 polymer ?
#
loop_
_entity_poly.entity_id
_entity_poly.type
_entity_poly.pdbx_seq_one_letter_code
_entity_poly.pdbx_strand_id
1 'polypeptide(L)'
;MLILKKGRKFPLTYLWCFTVIAGCSTQTAQHGSGRAYFLDRTHPSAAQNERIRFLIFHYTAVDNATSLKLLTGQNVSAHYLISDRADGRTRKPVVYGLVSEEKRAWHAGVSSWNGRVNLNDSSVGIEIVNPGFTEGILGQKTWYPYPHQQINALKTLAREIIQRYSITPDNVLGHSDIAPLRKQDPGRLFPWKALAAQGVGAWPDPLRVQKYLAGRAPGAPADVLTLQSALRRYGYDRIPLSGVLDEDTRKTVSAFQMHFRPENTDGASDEETLAIAQALNDQYRPAVTIP
;
A
#
# COMPACT_ATOMS: atom_id res chain seq x y z
N MET A 1 -7.90 2.57 86.01
CA MET A 1 -7.29 3.76 85.46
C MET A 1 -5.96 3.33 84.90
N LEU A 2 -5.90 2.97 83.63
CA LEU A 2 -4.71 2.44 82.96
C LEU A 2 -4.49 3.19 81.65
N ILE A 3 -3.39 3.91 81.58
CA ILE A 3 -3.02 4.75 80.46
C ILE A 3 -2.25 3.87 79.42
N LEU A 4 -2.80 3.74 78.25
CA LEU A 4 -2.15 3.03 77.13
C LEU A 4 -1.38 4.02 76.26
N LYS A 5 -0.05 3.81 76.16
CA LYS A 5 0.86 4.56 75.28
C LYS A 5 0.63 4.24 73.81
N LYS A 6 0.46 5.27 72.96
CA LYS A 6 0.41 5.19 71.47
C LYS A 6 1.80 4.92 70.91
N GLY A 7 1.95 3.79 70.21
CA GLY A 7 3.13 3.48 69.41
C GLY A 7 3.10 4.21 68.06
N ARG A 8 4.15 4.95 67.75
CA ARG A 8 4.40 5.59 66.44
C ARG A 8 4.81 4.52 65.42
N LYS A 9 4.03 4.41 64.35
CA LYS A 9 4.40 3.63 63.16
C LYS A 9 5.21 4.53 62.21
N PHE A 10 6.42 4.13 61.86
CA PHE A 10 7.22 4.71 60.77
C PHE A 10 6.75 4.15 59.42
N PRO A 11 6.59 4.97 58.37
CA PRO A 11 6.32 4.44 57.02
C PRO A 11 7.61 3.91 56.41
N LEU A 12 7.54 2.66 55.94
CA LEU A 12 8.60 2.00 55.19
C LEU A 12 8.54 2.52 53.77
N THR A 13 9.45 3.41 53.37
CA THR A 13 9.63 3.88 52.02
C THR A 13 10.33 2.79 51.19
N TYR A 14 9.57 2.14 50.30
CA TYR A 14 10.14 1.25 49.29
C TYR A 14 10.85 2.08 48.21
N LEU A 15 12.17 2.03 48.23
CA LEU A 15 13.01 2.58 47.17
C LEU A 15 13.02 1.57 46.02
N TRP A 16 12.27 1.85 44.94
CA TRP A 16 12.31 1.08 43.71
C TRP A 16 13.58 1.45 42.91
N CYS A 17 14.61 0.59 43.00
CA CYS A 17 15.75 0.67 42.09
C CYS A 17 15.33 0.20 40.70
N PHE A 18 15.13 1.13 39.79
CA PHE A 18 15.05 0.82 38.33
C PHE A 18 16.46 0.50 37.84
N THR A 19 16.76 -0.78 37.74
CA THR A 19 17.92 -1.26 36.96
C THR A 19 17.58 -1.13 35.47
N VAL A 20 18.08 -0.09 34.82
CA VAL A 20 18.12 0.02 33.35
C VAL A 20 19.10 -1.05 32.88
N ILE A 21 18.59 -2.18 32.40
CA ILE A 21 19.38 -3.16 31.67
C ILE A 21 19.61 -2.58 30.27
N ALA A 22 20.72 -1.89 30.09
CA ALA A 22 21.25 -1.57 28.76
C ALA A 22 21.65 -2.92 28.12
N GLY A 23 20.73 -3.45 27.31
CA GLY A 23 21.00 -4.61 26.47
C GLY A 23 21.99 -4.23 25.37
N CYS A 24 23.29 -4.37 25.63
CA CYS A 24 24.27 -4.46 24.56
C CYS A 24 23.95 -5.71 23.75
N SER A 25 23.30 -5.55 22.59
CA SER A 25 23.27 -6.60 21.58
C SER A 25 24.69 -6.80 21.06
N THR A 26 25.42 -7.72 21.65
CA THR A 26 26.66 -8.23 21.07
C THR A 26 26.28 -8.98 19.79
N GLN A 27 26.45 -8.32 18.64
CA GLN A 27 26.45 -9.00 17.33
C GLN A 27 27.64 -9.98 17.36
N THR A 28 27.34 -11.24 17.67
CA THR A 28 28.33 -12.32 17.58
C THR A 28 28.78 -12.48 16.14
N ALA A 29 30.07 -12.32 15.89
CA ALA A 29 30.69 -12.64 14.62
C ALA A 29 30.40 -14.12 14.31
N GLN A 30 29.62 -14.40 13.25
CA GLN A 30 29.41 -15.78 12.80
C GLN A 30 30.70 -16.31 12.21
N HIS A 31 31.42 -17.13 12.97
CA HIS A 31 32.55 -17.92 12.47
C HIS A 31 32.01 -19.03 11.57
N GLY A 32 31.91 -18.77 10.27
CA GLY A 32 31.65 -19.79 9.26
C GLY A 32 32.92 -20.53 8.93
N SER A 33 33.10 -21.76 9.48
CA SER A 33 34.18 -22.63 9.10
C SER A 33 34.12 -22.95 7.60
N GLY A 34 35.13 -22.54 6.83
CA GLY A 34 35.23 -22.79 5.39
C GLY A 34 35.30 -21.57 4.48
N ARG A 35 35.17 -20.35 5.01
CA ARG A 35 35.29 -19.10 4.20
C ARG A 35 36.78 -18.69 4.11
N ALA A 36 37.21 -18.29 2.91
CA ALA A 36 38.52 -17.70 2.66
C ALA A 36 38.70 -16.30 3.22
N TYR A 37 37.69 -15.72 3.87
CA TYR A 37 37.66 -14.35 4.39
C TYR A 37 36.95 -14.29 5.74
N PHE A 38 37.34 -13.29 6.55
CA PHE A 38 36.63 -12.90 7.76
C PHE A 38 35.61 -11.79 7.40
N LEU A 39 34.35 -11.96 7.75
CA LEU A 39 33.32 -10.95 7.54
C LEU A 39 33.11 -10.10 8.80
N ASP A 40 33.68 -8.93 8.82
CA ASP A 40 33.48 -7.94 9.88
C ASP A 40 32.22 -7.12 9.59
N ARG A 41 31.29 -7.10 10.53
CA ARG A 41 30.03 -6.31 10.48
C ARG A 41 29.97 -5.26 11.57
N THR A 42 31.07 -4.93 12.23
CA THR A 42 31.11 -3.95 13.34
C THR A 42 31.04 -2.50 12.87
N HIS A 43 31.20 -2.24 11.56
CA HIS A 43 31.20 -0.91 10.96
C HIS A 43 30.10 -0.76 9.91
N PRO A 44 28.79 -0.76 10.30
CA PRO A 44 27.71 -0.57 9.34
C PRO A 44 27.71 0.87 8.80
N SER A 45 27.47 1.04 7.49
CA SER A 45 27.29 2.36 6.92
C SER A 45 25.97 2.98 7.39
N ALA A 46 25.97 4.27 7.71
CA ALA A 46 24.74 5.03 7.97
C ALA A 46 23.97 5.36 6.67
N ALA A 47 24.67 5.36 5.51
CA ALA A 47 24.07 5.62 4.19
C ALA A 47 23.42 4.35 3.63
N GLN A 48 22.32 3.94 4.24
CA GLN A 48 21.53 2.77 3.83
C GLN A 48 20.03 3.04 4.02
N ASN A 49 19.20 2.35 3.26
CA ASN A 49 17.74 2.34 3.42
C ASN A 49 17.14 1.00 3.00
N GLU A 50 15.85 0.81 3.25
CA GLU A 50 15.14 -0.37 2.81
C GLU A 50 15.08 -0.45 1.28
N ARG A 51 15.26 -1.67 0.73
CA ARG A 51 15.11 -1.92 -0.71
C ARG A 51 13.64 -1.96 -1.11
N ILE A 52 12.78 -2.53 -0.26
CA ILE A 52 11.34 -2.55 -0.45
C ILE A 52 10.78 -1.15 -0.15
N ARG A 53 10.09 -0.60 -1.14
CA ARG A 53 9.54 0.77 -1.12
C ARG A 53 8.05 0.82 -1.40
N PHE A 54 7.49 -0.25 -1.98
CA PHE A 54 6.11 -0.29 -2.45
C PHE A 54 5.40 -1.54 -1.94
N LEU A 55 4.09 -1.37 -1.66
CA LEU A 55 3.17 -2.46 -1.42
C LEU A 55 2.10 -2.42 -2.50
N ILE A 56 1.92 -3.51 -3.25
CA ILE A 56 1.04 -3.54 -4.41
C ILE A 56 -0.05 -4.60 -4.21
N PHE A 57 -1.30 -4.17 -4.35
CA PHE A 57 -2.48 -5.03 -4.24
C PHE A 57 -3.00 -5.46 -5.61
N HIS A 58 -3.40 -6.72 -5.68
CA HIS A 58 -3.95 -7.36 -6.87
C HIS A 58 -5.24 -8.11 -6.52
N TYR A 59 -6.06 -8.38 -7.52
CA TYR A 59 -7.00 -9.49 -7.47
C TYR A 59 -6.58 -10.58 -8.45
N THR A 60 -6.91 -11.85 -8.12
CA THR A 60 -6.47 -13.01 -8.93
C THR A 60 -7.30 -13.23 -10.19
N ALA A 61 -8.52 -12.68 -10.28
CA ALA A 61 -9.52 -12.92 -11.33
C ALA A 61 -9.92 -14.40 -11.51
N VAL A 62 -9.50 -15.29 -10.61
CA VAL A 62 -9.79 -16.72 -10.60
C VAL A 62 -10.02 -17.21 -9.17
N ASP A 63 -10.51 -18.45 -9.02
CA ASP A 63 -10.75 -19.07 -7.73
C ASP A 63 -9.46 -19.39 -6.96
N ASN A 64 -9.60 -19.77 -5.69
CA ASN A 64 -8.47 -20.02 -4.78
C ASN A 64 -7.55 -21.16 -5.26
N ALA A 65 -8.09 -22.26 -5.79
CA ALA A 65 -7.28 -23.40 -6.22
C ALA A 65 -6.46 -23.05 -7.48
N THR A 66 -7.09 -22.37 -8.42
CA THR A 66 -6.44 -21.86 -9.64
C THR A 66 -5.41 -20.79 -9.29
N SER A 67 -5.71 -19.87 -8.36
CA SER A 67 -4.77 -18.86 -7.87
C SER A 67 -3.49 -19.49 -7.32
N LEU A 68 -3.62 -20.48 -6.42
CA LEU A 68 -2.48 -21.19 -5.87
C LEU A 68 -1.66 -21.87 -6.97
N LYS A 69 -2.31 -22.57 -7.91
CA LYS A 69 -1.63 -23.25 -9.01
C LYS A 69 -0.83 -22.28 -9.88
N LEU A 70 -1.40 -21.10 -10.20
CA LEU A 70 -0.73 -20.09 -11.02
C LEU A 70 0.44 -19.44 -10.29
N LEU A 71 0.24 -19.03 -9.04
CA LEU A 71 1.23 -18.27 -8.24
C LEU A 71 2.37 -19.14 -7.68
N THR A 72 2.21 -20.46 -7.65
CA THR A 72 3.28 -21.41 -7.33
C THR A 72 3.96 -21.99 -8.59
N GLY A 73 3.52 -21.56 -9.77
CA GLY A 73 4.11 -21.91 -11.05
C GLY A 73 5.37 -21.11 -11.38
N GLN A 74 5.78 -21.14 -12.67
CA GLN A 74 7.04 -20.53 -13.11
C GLN A 74 6.86 -19.15 -13.78
N ASN A 75 5.63 -18.73 -14.11
CA ASN A 75 5.40 -17.54 -14.95
C ASN A 75 5.09 -16.27 -14.17
N VAL A 76 4.33 -16.41 -13.08
CA VAL A 76 3.90 -15.31 -12.21
C VAL A 76 3.98 -15.77 -10.76
N SER A 77 4.21 -14.83 -9.85
CA SER A 77 4.24 -15.11 -8.42
C SER A 77 3.90 -13.84 -7.63
N ALA A 78 3.47 -13.99 -6.38
CA ALA A 78 3.32 -12.92 -5.42
C ALA A 78 3.96 -13.32 -4.09
N HIS A 79 4.22 -12.37 -3.21
CA HIS A 79 4.74 -12.67 -1.89
C HIS A 79 3.67 -13.33 -1.03
N TYR A 80 2.44 -12.86 -1.15
CA TYR A 80 1.30 -13.36 -0.39
C TYR A 80 0.08 -13.56 -1.28
N LEU A 81 -0.73 -14.57 -0.92
CA LEU A 81 -2.07 -14.76 -1.45
C LEU A 81 -3.06 -14.83 -0.28
N ILE A 82 -4.10 -13.99 -0.32
CA ILE A 82 -5.19 -14.00 0.66
C ILE A 82 -6.38 -14.74 0.07
N SER A 83 -6.74 -15.87 0.69
CA SER A 83 -7.86 -16.71 0.28
C SER A 83 -9.20 -16.02 0.51
N ASP A 84 -10.19 -16.34 -0.32
CA ASP A 84 -11.61 -16.06 -0.09
C ASP A 84 -12.25 -17.03 0.92
N ARG A 85 -11.52 -18.09 1.31
CA ARG A 85 -11.97 -19.15 2.21
C ARG A 85 -11.33 -19.05 3.58
N ALA A 86 -12.12 -19.39 4.59
CA ALA A 86 -11.62 -19.52 5.94
C ALA A 86 -10.99 -20.91 6.17
N ASP A 87 -9.95 -20.94 6.97
CA ASP A 87 -9.40 -22.18 7.52
C ASP A 87 -10.46 -22.91 8.37
N GLY A 88 -10.57 -24.23 8.19
CA GLY A 88 -11.59 -25.03 8.85
C GLY A 88 -11.53 -25.07 10.37
N ARG A 89 -10.35 -24.83 10.96
CA ARG A 89 -10.13 -24.82 12.41
C ARG A 89 -10.23 -23.44 13.02
N THR A 90 -9.54 -22.47 12.45
CA THR A 90 -9.44 -21.11 13.00
C THR A 90 -10.58 -20.20 12.54
N ARG A 91 -11.30 -20.58 11.48
CA ARG A 91 -12.34 -19.80 10.81
C ARG A 91 -11.87 -18.43 10.33
N LYS A 92 -10.56 -18.25 10.19
CA LYS A 92 -9.93 -17.03 9.64
C LYS A 92 -9.57 -17.25 8.17
N PRO A 93 -9.57 -16.20 7.32
CA PRO A 93 -9.01 -16.31 5.98
C PRO A 93 -7.58 -16.83 6.01
N VAL A 94 -7.24 -17.71 5.08
CA VAL A 94 -5.88 -18.21 4.96
C VAL A 94 -5.05 -17.19 4.21
N VAL A 95 -3.88 -16.87 4.75
CA VAL A 95 -2.84 -16.09 4.07
C VAL A 95 -1.70 -17.05 3.75
N TYR A 96 -1.46 -17.25 2.45
CA TYR A 96 -0.33 -18.07 1.99
C TYR A 96 0.89 -17.19 1.76
N GLY A 97 2.01 -17.51 2.40
CA GLY A 97 3.33 -16.95 2.09
C GLY A 97 3.95 -17.77 0.95
N LEU A 98 4.07 -17.19 -0.24
CA LEU A 98 4.49 -17.90 -1.44
C LEU A 98 5.94 -17.59 -1.81
N VAL A 99 6.34 -16.32 -1.70
CA VAL A 99 7.70 -15.85 -1.96
C VAL A 99 8.19 -15.08 -0.73
N SER A 100 9.40 -15.38 -0.25
CA SER A 100 10.02 -14.60 0.83
C SER A 100 10.21 -13.14 0.41
N GLU A 101 9.92 -12.18 1.30
CA GLU A 101 10.07 -10.74 1.03
C GLU A 101 11.50 -10.32 0.68
N GLU A 102 12.50 -11.12 1.03
CA GLU A 102 13.90 -10.93 0.64
C GLU A 102 14.14 -11.20 -0.85
N LYS A 103 13.25 -11.96 -1.48
CA LYS A 103 13.31 -12.33 -2.90
C LYS A 103 12.36 -11.46 -3.72
N ARG A 104 12.59 -11.45 -5.02
CA ARG A 104 11.70 -10.80 -5.97
C ARG A 104 10.58 -11.74 -6.40
N ALA A 105 9.32 -11.30 -6.27
CA ALA A 105 8.17 -11.95 -6.88
C ALA A 105 7.83 -11.29 -8.24
N TRP A 106 7.15 -12.03 -9.11
CA TRP A 106 6.80 -11.60 -10.47
C TRP A 106 5.31 -11.25 -10.57
N HIS A 107 4.90 -10.09 -9.99
CA HIS A 107 3.50 -9.65 -9.91
C HIS A 107 3.21 -8.33 -10.64
N ALA A 108 4.18 -7.42 -10.73
CA ALA A 108 3.97 -6.07 -11.26
C ALA A 108 4.11 -6.00 -12.79
N GLY A 109 4.93 -6.87 -13.40
CA GLY A 109 5.25 -6.82 -14.82
C GLY A 109 5.85 -5.48 -15.25
N VAL A 110 5.59 -5.05 -16.48
CA VAL A 110 5.96 -3.70 -16.95
C VAL A 110 5.15 -2.68 -16.17
N SER A 111 5.82 -1.88 -15.37
CA SER A 111 5.23 -0.99 -14.37
C SER A 111 6.08 0.25 -14.15
N SER A 112 5.44 1.34 -13.72
CA SER A 112 6.12 2.58 -13.34
C SER A 112 5.34 3.31 -12.26
N TRP A 113 6.06 3.98 -11.35
CA TRP A 113 5.49 4.85 -10.33
C TRP A 113 6.54 5.82 -9.80
N ASN A 114 6.23 7.10 -9.84
CA ASN A 114 7.03 8.18 -9.25
C ASN A 114 8.53 8.07 -9.59
N GLY A 115 8.86 7.99 -10.88
CA GLY A 115 10.21 7.92 -11.42
C GLY A 115 10.86 6.53 -11.36
N ARG A 116 10.17 5.50 -10.86
CA ARG A 116 10.68 4.12 -10.84
C ARG A 116 9.97 3.26 -11.86
N VAL A 117 10.70 2.32 -12.42
CA VAL A 117 10.21 1.30 -13.36
C VAL A 117 10.52 -0.09 -12.83
N ASN A 118 9.85 -1.12 -13.35
CA ASN A 118 10.07 -2.53 -12.98
C ASN A 118 9.91 -2.77 -11.46
N LEU A 119 8.74 -2.41 -10.92
CA LEU A 119 8.50 -2.37 -9.48
C LEU A 119 8.64 -3.72 -8.77
N ASN A 120 8.68 -4.85 -9.48
CA ASN A 120 9.00 -6.15 -8.88
C ASN A 120 10.29 -6.11 -8.02
N ASP A 121 11.26 -5.27 -8.38
CA ASP A 121 12.56 -5.22 -7.70
C ASP A 121 12.52 -4.52 -6.33
N SER A 122 11.46 -3.75 -6.06
CA SER A 122 11.35 -2.88 -4.89
C SER A 122 9.98 -2.90 -4.21
N SER A 123 9.19 -3.94 -4.47
CA SER A 123 7.84 -4.07 -3.91
C SER A 123 7.59 -5.42 -3.26
N VAL A 124 6.59 -5.43 -2.37
CA VAL A 124 5.88 -6.63 -1.94
C VAL A 124 4.53 -6.65 -2.65
N GLY A 125 4.18 -7.76 -3.30
CA GLY A 125 2.88 -7.97 -3.95
C GLY A 125 1.99 -8.87 -3.12
N ILE A 126 0.74 -8.46 -2.93
CA ILE A 126 -0.32 -9.23 -2.28
C ILE A 126 -1.43 -9.49 -3.29
N GLU A 127 -1.65 -10.75 -3.62
CA GLU A 127 -2.80 -11.21 -4.38
C GLU A 127 -3.98 -11.52 -3.46
N ILE A 128 -5.18 -11.19 -3.89
CA ILE A 128 -6.41 -11.35 -3.12
C ILE A 128 -7.38 -12.14 -3.99
N VAL A 129 -7.82 -13.31 -3.53
CA VAL A 129 -8.76 -14.11 -4.30
C VAL A 129 -10.08 -13.35 -4.44
N ASN A 130 -10.37 -12.92 -5.66
CA ASN A 130 -11.57 -12.20 -6.04
C ASN A 130 -11.75 -12.32 -7.57
N PRO A 131 -12.98 -12.53 -8.09
CA PRO A 131 -13.23 -12.63 -9.53
C PRO A 131 -12.97 -11.34 -10.33
N GLY A 132 -12.80 -10.22 -9.65
CA GLY A 132 -12.65 -8.90 -10.29
C GLY A 132 -13.99 -8.36 -10.80
N PHE A 133 -14.31 -8.61 -12.06
CA PHE A 133 -15.58 -8.23 -12.67
C PHE A 133 -16.02 -9.23 -13.73
N THR A 134 -17.31 -9.20 -14.04
CA THR A 134 -17.87 -9.80 -15.27
C THR A 134 -18.27 -8.68 -16.22
N GLU A 135 -18.11 -8.93 -17.52
CA GLU A 135 -18.49 -7.99 -18.55
C GLU A 135 -19.76 -8.47 -19.27
N GLY A 136 -20.77 -7.63 -19.32
CA GLY A 136 -22.01 -7.90 -20.04
C GLY A 136 -21.89 -7.65 -21.54
N ILE A 137 -22.93 -7.99 -22.32
CA ILE A 137 -22.95 -7.93 -23.79
C ILE A 137 -22.68 -6.50 -24.31
N LEU A 138 -23.06 -5.46 -23.56
CA LEU A 138 -22.84 -4.06 -23.92
C LEU A 138 -21.57 -3.47 -23.30
N GLY A 139 -20.65 -4.31 -22.79
CA GLY A 139 -19.41 -3.87 -22.18
C GLY A 139 -19.51 -3.33 -20.75
N GLN A 140 -20.72 -3.36 -20.14
CA GLN A 140 -20.89 -2.94 -18.75
C GLN A 140 -20.21 -3.93 -17.79
N LYS A 141 -19.48 -3.41 -16.82
CA LYS A 141 -18.75 -4.23 -15.83
C LYS A 141 -19.54 -4.35 -14.53
N THR A 142 -19.74 -5.57 -14.08
CA THR A 142 -20.27 -5.89 -12.75
C THR A 142 -19.13 -6.36 -11.87
N TRP A 143 -18.73 -5.54 -10.91
CA TRP A 143 -17.60 -5.79 -10.01
C TRP A 143 -18.02 -6.65 -8.81
N TYR A 144 -17.11 -7.48 -8.34
CA TYR A 144 -17.31 -8.32 -7.15
C TYR A 144 -16.73 -7.66 -5.90
N PRO A 145 -17.52 -7.59 -4.80
CA PRO A 145 -17.05 -7.03 -3.55
C PRO A 145 -16.05 -7.96 -2.86
N TYR A 146 -15.27 -7.42 -1.95
CA TYR A 146 -14.36 -8.17 -1.10
C TYR A 146 -15.04 -8.52 0.23
N PRO A 147 -14.99 -9.79 0.68
CA PRO A 147 -15.49 -10.18 2.00
C PRO A 147 -14.78 -9.43 3.13
N HIS A 148 -15.53 -8.97 4.14
CA HIS A 148 -14.97 -8.22 5.28
C HIS A 148 -13.83 -8.94 5.99
N GLN A 149 -13.93 -10.26 6.17
CA GLN A 149 -12.88 -11.04 6.81
C GLN A 149 -11.59 -11.04 5.99
N GLN A 150 -11.68 -11.13 4.68
CA GLN A 150 -10.55 -11.06 3.75
C GLN A 150 -9.85 -9.70 3.83
N ILE A 151 -10.63 -8.60 3.84
CA ILE A 151 -10.09 -7.24 4.01
C ILE A 151 -9.47 -7.03 5.39
N ASN A 152 -10.01 -7.62 6.45
CA ASN A 152 -9.40 -7.57 7.78
C ASN A 152 -8.05 -8.29 7.83
N ALA A 153 -7.93 -9.45 7.17
CA ALA A 153 -6.65 -10.15 7.05
C ALA A 153 -5.63 -9.33 6.24
N LEU A 154 -6.06 -8.78 5.10
CA LEU A 154 -5.26 -7.89 4.28
C LEU A 154 -4.73 -6.68 5.07
N LYS A 155 -5.62 -5.98 5.79
CA LYS A 155 -5.27 -4.82 6.61
C LYS A 155 -4.18 -5.15 7.64
N THR A 156 -4.31 -6.28 8.33
CA THR A 156 -3.34 -6.70 9.33
C THR A 156 -1.98 -6.96 8.69
N LEU A 157 -1.93 -7.79 7.64
CA LEU A 157 -0.71 -8.10 6.91
C LEU A 157 -0.06 -6.83 6.31
N ALA A 158 -0.86 -5.98 5.66
CA ALA A 158 -0.37 -4.75 5.05
C ALA A 158 0.27 -3.80 6.08
N ARG A 159 -0.32 -3.64 7.26
CA ARG A 159 0.26 -2.82 8.33
C ARG A 159 1.59 -3.36 8.84
N GLU A 160 1.73 -4.66 8.98
CA GLU A 160 3.00 -5.31 9.36
C GLU A 160 4.09 -5.03 8.32
N ILE A 161 3.78 -5.16 7.02
CA ILE A 161 4.72 -4.89 5.92
C ILE A 161 5.07 -3.40 5.87
N ILE A 162 4.08 -2.51 5.94
CA ILE A 162 4.27 -1.04 5.95
C ILE A 162 5.21 -0.64 7.10
N GLN A 163 4.98 -1.16 8.30
CA GLN A 163 5.82 -0.88 9.45
C GLN A 163 7.24 -1.43 9.28
N ARG A 164 7.39 -2.66 8.78
CA ARG A 164 8.68 -3.32 8.56
C ARG A 164 9.59 -2.56 7.61
N TYR A 165 9.03 -2.02 6.53
CA TYR A 165 9.79 -1.34 5.48
C TYR A 165 9.60 0.18 5.43
N SER A 166 8.89 0.75 6.40
CA SER A 166 8.60 2.19 6.46
C SER A 166 7.99 2.72 5.15
N ILE A 167 7.04 1.96 4.56
CA ILE A 167 6.39 2.32 3.29
C ILE A 167 5.48 3.52 3.52
N THR A 168 5.65 4.58 2.74
CA THR A 168 4.80 5.77 2.82
C THR A 168 3.41 5.49 2.23
N PRO A 169 2.35 6.19 2.69
CA PRO A 169 0.98 5.92 2.24
C PRO A 169 0.79 5.99 0.72
N ASP A 170 1.47 6.91 0.05
CA ASP A 170 1.46 7.13 -1.41
C ASP A 170 2.25 6.08 -2.22
N ASN A 171 2.87 5.12 -1.54
CA ASN A 171 3.55 3.96 -2.10
C ASN A 171 2.82 2.64 -1.82
N VAL A 172 1.60 2.69 -1.28
CA VAL A 172 0.66 1.57 -1.19
C VAL A 172 -0.32 1.69 -2.34
N LEU A 173 -0.24 0.80 -3.32
CA LEU A 173 -0.76 0.98 -4.68
C LEU A 173 -1.57 -0.23 -5.14
N GLY A 174 -2.46 -0.01 -6.09
CA GLY A 174 -3.04 -1.07 -6.91
C GLY A 174 -2.18 -1.37 -8.14
N HIS A 175 -2.36 -2.54 -8.72
CA HIS A 175 -1.73 -2.85 -10.01
C HIS A 175 -2.16 -1.86 -11.11
N SER A 176 -3.41 -1.40 -11.06
CA SER A 176 -3.92 -0.36 -11.96
C SER A 176 -3.20 0.97 -11.83
N ASP A 177 -2.69 1.33 -10.65
CA ASP A 177 -1.94 2.59 -10.48
C ASP A 177 -0.59 2.54 -11.20
N ILE A 178 0.10 1.40 -11.14
CA ILE A 178 1.44 1.23 -11.69
C ILE A 178 1.47 0.76 -13.14
N ALA A 179 0.33 0.31 -13.67
CA ALA A 179 0.18 -0.18 -15.04
C ALA A 179 -1.22 0.13 -15.62
N PRO A 180 -1.64 1.42 -15.64
CA PRO A 180 -3.03 1.83 -15.91
C PRO A 180 -3.52 1.44 -17.32
N LEU A 181 -2.61 1.30 -18.29
CA LEU A 181 -3.00 0.99 -19.67
C LEU A 181 -3.37 -0.48 -19.88
N ARG A 182 -3.02 -1.37 -18.93
CA ARG A 182 -3.20 -2.83 -19.10
C ARG A 182 -3.86 -3.52 -17.90
N LYS A 183 -4.02 -2.85 -16.76
CA LYS A 183 -4.48 -3.45 -15.49
C LYS A 183 -5.61 -2.65 -14.86
N GLN A 184 -6.48 -3.38 -14.15
CA GLN A 184 -7.63 -2.80 -13.45
C GLN A 184 -7.73 -3.28 -11.99
N ASP A 185 -6.90 -4.26 -11.60
CA ASP A 185 -6.86 -4.77 -10.23
C ASP A 185 -6.19 -3.75 -9.28
N PRO A 186 -6.68 -3.63 -8.03
CA PRO A 186 -7.72 -4.43 -7.36
C PRO A 186 -9.17 -3.96 -7.62
N GLY A 187 -9.42 -3.03 -8.55
CA GLY A 187 -10.73 -2.61 -9.02
C GLY A 187 -11.44 -1.62 -8.11
N ARG A 188 -12.56 -1.05 -8.64
CA ARG A 188 -13.26 0.06 -7.98
C ARG A 188 -13.97 -0.30 -6.66
N LEU A 189 -14.24 -1.59 -6.38
CA LEU A 189 -14.85 -2.02 -5.12
C LEU A 189 -13.81 -2.36 -4.04
N PHE A 190 -12.52 -2.17 -4.33
CA PHE A 190 -11.49 -2.31 -3.30
C PHE A 190 -11.60 -1.15 -2.30
N PRO A 191 -11.62 -1.42 -0.98
CA PRO A 191 -12.03 -0.43 0.01
C PRO A 191 -10.90 0.53 0.43
N TRP A 192 -10.30 1.24 -0.54
CA TRP A 192 -9.16 2.13 -0.34
C TRP A 192 -9.37 3.15 0.78
N LYS A 193 -10.51 3.86 0.78
CA LYS A 193 -10.85 4.87 1.80
C LYS A 193 -10.85 4.29 3.22
N ALA A 194 -11.46 3.11 3.39
CA ALA A 194 -11.55 2.44 4.69
C ALA A 194 -10.18 1.93 5.15
N LEU A 195 -9.34 1.46 4.23
CA LEU A 195 -7.98 1.00 4.51
C LEU A 195 -7.08 2.19 4.88
N ALA A 196 -7.13 3.31 4.16
CA ALA A 196 -6.38 4.52 4.43
C ALA A 196 -6.72 5.11 5.82
N ALA A 197 -8.00 5.10 6.23
CA ALA A 197 -8.43 5.49 7.57
C ALA A 197 -7.83 4.60 8.69
N GLN A 198 -7.27 3.45 8.34
CA GLN A 198 -6.59 2.51 9.24
C GLN A 198 -5.07 2.48 9.03
N GLY A 199 -4.51 3.47 8.30
CA GLY A 199 -3.08 3.58 8.06
C GLY A 199 -2.55 2.71 6.90
N VAL A 200 -3.41 2.23 6.00
CA VAL A 200 -3.03 1.44 4.83
C VAL A 200 -3.38 2.21 3.55
N GLY A 201 -2.39 2.87 2.97
CA GLY A 201 -2.53 3.64 1.75
C GLY A 201 -2.88 5.11 1.94
N ALA A 202 -2.87 5.83 0.82
CA ALA A 202 -3.20 7.25 0.75
C ALA A 202 -4.71 7.45 0.52
N TRP A 203 -5.23 8.57 1.02
CA TRP A 203 -6.56 9.06 0.69
C TRP A 203 -6.55 10.60 0.72
N PRO A 204 -7.26 11.28 -0.19
CA PRO A 204 -7.29 12.74 -0.23
C PRO A 204 -8.03 13.32 0.99
N ASP A 205 -7.46 14.36 1.58
CA ASP A 205 -8.13 15.15 2.61
C ASP A 205 -9.33 15.90 2.02
N PRO A 206 -10.56 15.69 2.53
CA PRO A 206 -11.75 16.31 2.00
C PRO A 206 -11.72 17.86 1.99
N LEU A 207 -11.07 18.47 3.00
CA LEU A 207 -10.96 19.94 3.06
C LEU A 207 -10.03 20.48 1.97
N ARG A 208 -8.97 19.75 1.63
CA ARG A 208 -8.10 20.09 0.51
C ARG A 208 -8.82 19.92 -0.83
N VAL A 209 -9.60 18.85 -1.00
CA VAL A 209 -10.43 18.66 -2.20
C VAL A 209 -11.41 19.80 -2.37
N GLN A 210 -12.13 20.20 -1.32
CA GLN A 210 -13.03 21.34 -1.34
C GLN A 210 -12.31 22.66 -1.69
N LYS A 211 -11.13 22.89 -1.13
CA LYS A 211 -10.27 24.03 -1.46
C LYS A 211 -9.95 24.08 -2.95
N TYR A 212 -9.57 22.95 -3.55
CA TYR A 212 -9.22 22.88 -4.96
C TYR A 212 -10.44 22.93 -5.88
N LEU A 213 -11.59 22.41 -5.47
CA LEU A 213 -12.85 22.61 -6.20
C LEU A 213 -13.24 24.10 -6.29
N ALA A 214 -12.94 24.88 -5.24
CA ALA A 214 -13.18 26.33 -5.21
C ALA A 214 -14.61 26.74 -5.65
N GLY A 215 -15.61 25.92 -5.29
CA GLY A 215 -17.01 26.13 -5.66
C GLY A 215 -17.41 25.70 -7.08
N ARG A 216 -16.48 25.14 -7.87
CA ARG A 216 -16.82 24.57 -9.18
C ARG A 216 -17.65 23.30 -9.01
N ALA A 217 -18.53 23.04 -10.01
CA ALA A 217 -19.31 21.80 -10.01
C ALA A 217 -18.38 20.58 -10.19
N PRO A 218 -18.48 19.53 -9.37
CA PRO A 218 -17.60 18.36 -9.43
C PRO A 218 -17.49 17.72 -10.81
N GLY A 219 -18.62 17.57 -11.52
CA GLY A 219 -18.67 17.00 -12.87
C GLY A 219 -18.40 17.98 -14.01
N ALA A 220 -18.06 19.25 -13.74
CA ALA A 220 -17.70 20.19 -14.80
C ALA A 220 -16.39 19.74 -15.48
N PRO A 221 -16.24 19.99 -16.80
CA PRO A 221 -14.99 19.67 -17.49
C PRO A 221 -13.80 20.42 -16.91
N ALA A 222 -12.72 19.70 -16.64
CA ALA A 222 -11.44 20.28 -16.24
C ALA A 222 -10.47 20.32 -17.42
N ASP A 223 -9.49 21.23 -17.37
CA ASP A 223 -8.42 21.31 -18.35
C ASP A 223 -7.58 20.03 -18.34
N VAL A 224 -7.50 19.37 -19.50
CA VAL A 224 -6.86 18.06 -19.63
C VAL A 224 -5.36 18.11 -19.32
N LEU A 225 -4.66 19.15 -19.79
CA LEU A 225 -3.22 19.26 -19.55
C LEU A 225 -2.89 19.48 -18.07
N THR A 226 -3.74 20.26 -17.39
CA THR A 226 -3.63 20.48 -15.94
C THR A 226 -3.85 19.17 -15.19
N LEU A 227 -4.86 18.36 -15.56
CA LEU A 227 -5.09 17.05 -14.96
C LEU A 227 -3.94 16.07 -15.24
N GLN A 228 -3.48 15.98 -16.49
CA GLN A 228 -2.33 15.15 -16.87
C GLN A 228 -1.08 15.52 -16.04
N SER A 229 -0.83 16.82 -15.87
CA SER A 229 0.29 17.34 -15.08
C SER A 229 0.16 16.98 -13.60
N ALA A 230 -1.05 17.10 -13.03
CA ALA A 230 -1.32 16.75 -11.64
C ALA A 230 -1.14 15.24 -11.39
N LEU A 231 -1.63 14.39 -12.30
CA LEU A 231 -1.47 12.94 -12.21
C LEU A 231 -0.02 12.50 -12.37
N ARG A 232 0.72 13.08 -13.33
CA ARG A 232 2.15 12.82 -13.50
C ARG A 232 2.94 13.19 -12.24
N ARG A 233 2.68 14.35 -11.66
CA ARG A 233 3.31 14.79 -10.42
C ARG A 233 3.02 13.86 -9.26
N TYR A 234 1.79 13.31 -9.18
CA TYR A 234 1.43 12.37 -8.11
C TYR A 234 2.18 11.05 -8.22
N GLY A 235 2.41 10.54 -9.42
CA GLY A 235 3.16 9.30 -9.63
C GLY A 235 2.84 8.53 -10.91
N TYR A 236 1.83 8.95 -11.70
CA TYR A 236 1.47 8.29 -12.97
C TYR A 236 2.43 8.75 -14.10
N ASP A 237 3.68 8.34 -14.02
CA ASP A 237 4.79 8.86 -14.84
C ASP A 237 4.56 8.79 -16.34
N ARG A 238 3.79 7.80 -16.80
CA ARG A 238 3.61 7.50 -18.23
C ARG A 238 2.41 8.18 -18.86
N ILE A 239 1.64 8.97 -18.11
CA ILE A 239 0.54 9.73 -18.69
C ILE A 239 1.09 10.75 -19.72
N PRO A 240 0.52 10.85 -20.93
CA PRO A 240 0.89 11.88 -21.88
C PRO A 240 0.68 13.30 -21.29
N LEU A 241 1.47 14.26 -21.72
CA LEU A 241 1.26 15.70 -21.44
C LEU A 241 0.84 16.43 -22.74
N SER A 242 -0.18 15.89 -23.40
CA SER A 242 -0.63 16.36 -24.72
C SER A 242 -1.73 17.43 -24.67
N GLY A 243 -2.41 17.59 -23.53
CA GLY A 243 -3.62 18.38 -23.42
C GLY A 243 -4.84 17.71 -24.12
N VAL A 244 -4.68 16.46 -24.59
CA VAL A 244 -5.74 15.71 -25.27
C VAL A 244 -6.21 14.57 -24.38
N LEU A 245 -7.51 14.39 -24.25
CA LEU A 245 -8.12 13.26 -23.54
C LEU A 245 -8.15 12.03 -24.46
N ASP A 246 -6.95 11.53 -24.84
CA ASP A 246 -6.75 10.32 -25.62
C ASP A 246 -7.02 9.05 -24.81
N GLU A 247 -6.91 7.88 -25.44
CA GLU A 247 -7.19 6.58 -24.80
C GLU A 247 -6.26 6.32 -23.60
N ASP A 248 -4.98 6.62 -23.72
CA ASP A 248 -4.00 6.43 -22.65
C ASP A 248 -4.28 7.34 -21.45
N THR A 249 -4.64 8.59 -21.72
CA THR A 249 -5.08 9.54 -20.69
C THR A 249 -6.36 9.04 -20.00
N ARG A 250 -7.38 8.62 -20.77
CA ARG A 250 -8.64 8.08 -20.20
C ARG A 250 -8.39 6.87 -19.31
N LYS A 251 -7.58 5.91 -19.74
CA LYS A 251 -7.24 4.73 -18.97
C LYS A 251 -6.52 5.10 -17.67
N THR A 252 -5.58 6.05 -17.74
CA THR A 252 -4.86 6.51 -16.56
C THR A 252 -5.76 7.26 -15.59
N VAL A 253 -6.64 8.14 -16.09
CA VAL A 253 -7.64 8.83 -15.27
C VAL A 253 -8.60 7.82 -14.64
N SER A 254 -9.10 6.83 -15.39
CA SER A 254 -9.97 5.77 -14.86
C SER A 254 -9.28 4.95 -13.77
N ALA A 255 -7.98 4.61 -13.91
CA ALA A 255 -7.22 3.93 -12.87
C ALA A 255 -7.10 4.77 -11.60
N PHE A 256 -6.79 6.06 -11.73
CA PHE A 256 -6.78 7.00 -10.62
C PHE A 256 -8.15 7.11 -9.94
N GLN A 257 -9.22 7.19 -10.71
CA GLN A 257 -10.60 7.24 -10.20
C GLN A 257 -10.97 5.94 -9.46
N MET A 258 -10.60 4.77 -9.98
CA MET A 258 -10.82 3.48 -9.28
C MET A 258 -10.20 3.47 -7.88
N HIS A 259 -9.08 4.14 -7.67
CA HIS A 259 -8.42 4.25 -6.38
C HIS A 259 -9.05 5.33 -5.50
N PHE A 260 -9.24 6.56 -6.01
CA PHE A 260 -9.53 7.75 -5.20
C PHE A 260 -10.96 8.31 -5.34
N ARG A 261 -11.72 7.84 -6.34
CA ARG A 261 -13.11 8.22 -6.60
C ARG A 261 -13.92 7.07 -7.23
N PRO A 262 -14.11 5.95 -6.52
CA PRO A 262 -14.71 4.74 -7.09
C PRO A 262 -16.17 4.85 -7.51
N GLU A 263 -16.87 5.93 -7.15
CA GLU A 263 -18.26 6.20 -7.53
C GLU A 263 -18.40 6.45 -9.04
N ASN A 264 -17.40 7.11 -9.66
CA ASN A 264 -17.36 7.32 -11.10
C ASN A 264 -15.93 7.08 -11.61
N THR A 265 -15.79 6.12 -12.52
CA THR A 265 -14.49 5.66 -13.07
C THR A 265 -14.47 5.70 -14.59
N ASP A 266 -15.20 6.67 -15.19
CA ASP A 266 -15.37 6.80 -16.64
C ASP A 266 -14.14 7.32 -17.39
N GLY A 267 -13.11 7.76 -16.67
CA GLY A 267 -11.89 8.33 -17.24
C GLY A 267 -12.08 9.75 -17.81
N ALA A 268 -13.15 10.43 -17.45
CA ALA A 268 -13.38 11.82 -17.85
C ALA A 268 -12.44 12.77 -17.08
N SER A 269 -12.03 13.86 -17.77
CA SER A 269 -11.34 14.97 -17.14
C SER A 269 -12.38 15.92 -16.55
N ASP A 270 -12.63 15.79 -15.25
CA ASP A 270 -13.55 16.65 -14.50
C ASP A 270 -12.89 17.33 -13.30
N GLU A 271 -13.55 18.38 -12.79
CA GLU A 271 -13.04 19.23 -11.72
C GLU A 271 -12.85 18.48 -10.40
N GLU A 272 -13.65 17.46 -10.10
CA GLU A 272 -13.47 16.66 -8.88
C GLU A 272 -12.23 15.79 -8.98
N THR A 273 -12.00 15.12 -10.11
CA THR A 273 -10.81 14.32 -10.35
C THR A 273 -9.55 15.20 -10.26
N LEU A 274 -9.58 16.40 -10.85
CA LEU A 274 -8.48 17.34 -10.77
C LEU A 274 -8.23 17.81 -9.31
N ALA A 275 -9.29 18.19 -8.60
CA ALA A 275 -9.20 18.62 -7.20
C ALA A 275 -8.62 17.53 -6.29
N ILE A 276 -9.03 16.27 -6.48
CA ILE A 276 -8.48 15.11 -5.77
C ILE A 276 -6.99 14.97 -6.06
N ALA A 277 -6.58 15.02 -7.33
CA ALA A 277 -5.17 14.91 -7.72
C ALA A 277 -4.30 16.04 -7.12
N GLN A 278 -4.83 17.27 -7.10
CA GLN A 278 -4.16 18.42 -6.48
C GLN A 278 -4.07 18.29 -4.95
N ALA A 279 -5.12 17.81 -4.29
CA ALA A 279 -5.12 17.55 -2.85
C ALA A 279 -4.08 16.50 -2.45
N LEU A 280 -3.99 15.41 -3.21
CA LEU A 280 -2.99 14.36 -3.00
C LEU A 280 -1.56 14.88 -3.23
N ASN A 281 -1.35 15.72 -4.24
CA ASN A 281 -0.04 16.36 -4.45
C ASN A 281 0.37 17.26 -3.29
N ASP A 282 -0.55 18.02 -2.72
CA ASP A 282 -0.27 18.84 -1.52
C ASP A 282 0.10 17.97 -0.31
N GLN A 283 -0.52 16.79 -0.17
CA GLN A 283 -0.29 15.91 0.96
C GLN A 283 1.02 15.12 0.83
N TYR A 284 1.35 14.62 -0.37
CA TYR A 284 2.39 13.63 -0.57
C TYR A 284 3.53 14.06 -1.50
N ARG A 285 3.36 15.17 -2.22
CA ARG A 285 4.35 15.76 -3.16
C ARG A 285 4.53 17.24 -2.92
N PRO A 286 4.80 17.68 -1.66
CA PRO A 286 5.06 19.09 -1.41
C PRO A 286 6.20 19.57 -2.30
N ALA A 287 6.14 20.84 -2.71
CA ALA A 287 7.25 21.47 -3.41
C ALA A 287 8.48 21.41 -2.47
N VAL A 288 9.60 20.92 -3.00
CA VAL A 288 10.86 20.96 -2.24
C VAL A 288 11.23 22.44 -2.13
N THR A 289 11.03 23.02 -0.96
CA THR A 289 11.60 24.33 -0.65
C THR A 289 13.11 24.11 -0.51
N ILE A 290 13.86 24.40 -1.55
CA ILE A 290 15.32 24.45 -1.46
C ILE A 290 15.64 25.66 -0.57
N PRO A 291 16.34 25.46 0.55
CA PRO A 291 16.70 26.54 1.48
C PRO A 291 17.63 27.56 0.82
#